data_d2fe95a57a2acb31d01af279d42a52cc
#
_entry.id   d2fe95a57a2acb31d01af279d42a52cc
#
_cell.length_a   1.000
_cell.length_b   1.000
_cell.length_c   1.000
_cell.angle_alpha   90.00
_cell.angle_beta   90.00
_cell.angle_gamma   90.00
#
_symmetry.space_group_name_H-M   'P 1'
#
loop_
_entity.id
_entity.type
_entity.pdbx_description
1 polymer ?
#
loop_
_entity_poly.entity_id
_entity_poly.type
_entity_poly.pdbx_seq_one_letter_code
_entity_poly.pdbx_strand_id
1 'polypeptide(L)'
;MDAVADPDEGVAADGTIRTGAHRDRVPAAFEPVLADAVALAGGSGASLYVYGSVATGTARRGSSDVDLLSIGLPDAAILGQRLSARYPGRCRGVEIAAATAADFAGDSDAAYGYQVFLRHYCVHLVGPDPSAALPAFPADARAARGFNGDLGRHHRRWRQGLESATQAADLLGVRAARKTLLAVAGLVSVHDHTWTTDRARAVRRWSELEPSLAARLARLLSWAKPERRPSREDVQRAVADGGIVVRSSTASAA
;
A
#
# COMPACT_ATOMS: atom_id res chain seq x y z
N MET A 1 -11.25 11.88 5.62
CA MET A 1 -10.26 12.83 5.06
C MET A 1 -9.35 12.02 4.16
N ASP A 2 -9.18 12.40 2.89
CA ASP A 2 -8.36 11.64 1.94
C ASP A 2 -6.90 11.67 2.41
N ALA A 3 -6.20 10.54 2.27
CA ALA A 3 -4.76 10.50 2.52
C ALA A 3 -4.10 11.52 1.60
N VAL A 4 -3.27 12.39 2.16
CA VAL A 4 -2.52 13.36 1.36
C VAL A 4 -1.53 12.58 0.52
N ALA A 5 -1.60 12.75 -0.81
CA ALA A 5 -0.66 12.13 -1.72
C ALA A 5 0.78 12.60 -1.39
N ASP A 6 1.76 11.74 -1.65
CA ASP A 6 3.16 12.13 -1.53
C ASP A 6 3.50 13.19 -2.61
N PRO A 7 3.85 14.43 -2.22
CA PRO A 7 4.11 15.47 -3.21
C PRO A 7 5.39 15.25 -4.02
N ASP A 8 6.29 14.39 -3.55
CA ASP A 8 7.56 14.10 -4.21
C ASP A 8 7.53 12.80 -5.01
N GLU A 9 6.39 12.10 -5.02
CA GLU A 9 6.24 10.88 -5.80
C GLU A 9 6.29 11.18 -7.30
N GLY A 10 7.10 10.42 -8.03
CA GLY A 10 7.26 10.62 -9.46
C GLY A 10 8.42 9.81 -10.03
N VAL A 11 8.98 10.30 -11.13
CA VAL A 11 10.15 9.73 -11.82
C VAL A 11 11.31 10.70 -11.70
N ALA A 12 12.48 10.21 -11.31
CA ALA A 12 13.72 10.96 -11.29
C ALA A 12 14.28 11.14 -12.71
N ALA A 13 15.27 12.03 -12.86
CA ALA A 13 15.87 12.33 -14.17
C ALA A 13 16.54 11.10 -14.84
N ASP A 14 16.97 10.12 -14.06
CA ASP A 14 17.54 8.87 -14.51
C ASP A 14 16.50 7.76 -14.81
N GLY A 15 15.20 8.09 -14.72
CA GLY A 15 14.10 7.16 -14.97
C GLY A 15 13.71 6.29 -13.77
N THR A 16 14.36 6.46 -12.62
CA THR A 16 14.03 5.68 -11.42
C THR A 16 12.83 6.25 -10.66
N ILE A 17 12.19 5.40 -9.86
CA ILE A 17 11.10 5.80 -8.97
C ILE A 17 11.64 6.76 -7.91
N ARG A 18 10.94 7.88 -7.71
CA ARG A 18 11.18 8.83 -6.63
C ARG A 18 9.99 8.90 -5.71
N THR A 19 10.25 8.98 -4.40
CA THR A 19 9.23 9.18 -3.36
C THR A 19 9.73 10.17 -2.32
N GLY A 20 8.82 10.67 -1.49
CA GLY A 20 9.15 11.49 -0.34
C GLY A 20 9.51 10.69 0.93
N ALA A 21 9.57 9.37 0.87
CA ALA A 21 9.89 8.55 2.03
C ALA A 21 11.35 8.78 2.48
N HIS A 22 11.53 9.48 3.59
CA HIS A 22 12.85 9.79 4.14
C HIS A 22 12.79 9.93 5.67
N ARG A 23 13.87 9.54 6.36
CA ARG A 23 13.91 9.57 7.84
C ARG A 23 13.71 10.98 8.41
N ASP A 24 14.31 11.98 7.78
CA ASP A 24 14.21 13.37 8.22
C ASP A 24 12.82 14.00 8.01
N ARG A 25 11.96 13.32 7.27
CA ARG A 25 10.58 13.76 7.06
C ARG A 25 9.60 13.22 8.09
N VAL A 26 10.02 12.24 8.88
CA VAL A 26 9.15 11.67 9.92
C VAL A 26 8.78 12.78 10.92
N PRO A 27 7.47 13.08 11.08
CA PRO A 27 7.09 14.16 11.99
C PRO A 27 7.38 13.78 13.44
N ALA A 28 7.96 14.71 14.22
CA ALA A 28 8.35 14.50 15.62
C ALA A 28 7.20 13.95 16.50
N ALA A 29 5.96 14.24 16.12
CA ALA A 29 4.78 13.73 16.83
C ALA A 29 4.69 12.20 16.84
N PHE A 30 5.29 11.50 15.86
CA PHE A 30 5.25 10.04 15.75
C PHE A 30 6.48 9.33 16.30
N GLU A 31 7.56 10.07 16.61
CA GLU A 31 8.81 9.51 17.14
C GLU A 31 8.62 8.63 18.38
N PRO A 32 7.78 8.96 19.37
CA PRO A 32 7.57 8.07 20.51
C PRO A 32 6.95 6.72 20.13
N VAL A 33 6.09 6.69 19.10
CA VAL A 33 5.50 5.43 18.60
C VAL A 33 6.56 4.58 17.92
N LEU A 34 7.40 5.22 17.10
CA LEU A 34 8.49 4.53 16.40
C LEU A 34 9.56 4.02 17.37
N ALA A 35 9.91 4.81 18.38
CA ALA A 35 10.88 4.40 19.42
C ALA A 35 10.41 3.16 20.18
N ASP A 36 9.14 3.11 20.56
CA ASP A 36 8.56 1.93 21.22
C ASP A 36 8.49 0.73 20.27
N ALA A 37 8.13 0.93 19.00
CA ALA A 37 8.14 -0.13 18.01
C ALA A 37 9.55 -0.71 17.82
N VAL A 38 10.58 0.14 17.75
CA VAL A 38 11.98 -0.25 17.69
C VAL A 38 12.41 -1.03 18.93
N ALA A 39 12.02 -0.57 20.13
CA ALA A 39 12.37 -1.25 21.38
C ALA A 39 11.72 -2.65 21.45
N LEU A 40 10.47 -2.80 20.97
CA LEU A 40 9.80 -4.09 20.93
C LEU A 40 10.38 -5.05 19.88
N ALA A 41 10.88 -4.54 18.77
CA ALA A 41 11.49 -5.35 17.72
C ALA A 41 12.97 -5.68 17.99
N GLY A 42 13.69 -4.84 18.73
CA GLY A 42 15.16 -4.83 18.84
C GLY A 42 15.82 -6.07 19.45
N GLY A 43 15.04 -6.96 20.10
CA GLY A 43 15.57 -8.22 20.65
C GLY A 43 15.33 -9.44 19.75
N SER A 44 14.61 -9.29 18.65
CA SER A 44 14.14 -10.42 17.82
C SER A 44 15.06 -10.74 16.63
N GLY A 45 16.01 -9.86 16.30
CA GLY A 45 16.80 -9.95 15.05
C GLY A 45 16.02 -9.61 13.79
N ALA A 46 14.75 -9.17 13.93
CA ALA A 46 13.91 -8.77 12.82
C ALA A 46 14.28 -7.37 12.31
N SER A 47 13.94 -7.10 11.05
CA SER A 47 14.02 -5.75 10.49
C SER A 47 12.67 -5.03 10.66
N LEU A 48 12.72 -3.73 10.93
CA LEU A 48 11.54 -2.89 11.00
C LEU A 48 11.71 -1.64 10.16
N TYR A 49 10.67 -1.28 9.43
CA TYR A 49 10.60 -0.10 8.57
C TYR A 49 9.32 0.66 8.84
N VAL A 50 9.33 1.99 8.64
CA VAL A 50 8.12 2.81 8.55
C VAL A 50 7.87 3.18 7.09
N TYR A 51 6.58 3.20 6.68
CA TYR A 51 6.19 3.61 5.34
C TYR A 51 4.93 4.49 5.37
N GLY A 52 4.41 4.85 4.20
CA GLY A 52 3.19 5.65 4.08
C GLY A 52 3.35 7.09 4.56
N SER A 53 2.28 7.67 5.06
CA SER A 53 2.22 9.11 5.38
C SER A 53 3.21 9.55 6.45
N VAL A 54 3.59 8.68 7.37
CA VAL A 54 4.61 8.99 8.39
C VAL A 54 5.99 9.09 7.75
N ALA A 55 6.34 8.17 6.85
CA ALA A 55 7.63 8.17 6.15
C ALA A 55 7.77 9.35 5.18
N THR A 56 6.66 9.80 4.56
CA THR A 56 6.66 10.94 3.61
C THR A 56 6.44 12.29 4.27
N GLY A 57 6.24 12.34 5.58
CA GLY A 57 6.01 13.58 6.33
C GLY A 57 4.61 14.17 6.18
N THR A 58 3.69 13.48 5.50
CA THR A 58 2.31 13.97 5.26
C THR A 58 1.32 13.54 6.35
N ALA A 59 1.79 12.78 7.36
CA ALA A 59 0.96 12.29 8.45
C ALA A 59 0.48 13.43 9.37
N ARG A 60 -0.76 13.27 9.84
CA ARG A 60 -1.41 14.19 10.77
C ARG A 60 -1.68 13.50 12.10
N ARG A 61 -1.24 14.11 13.19
CA ARG A 61 -1.47 13.62 14.56
C ARG A 61 -2.97 13.35 14.80
N GLY A 62 -3.27 12.20 15.40
CA GLY A 62 -4.63 11.78 15.78
C GLY A 62 -5.50 11.27 14.62
N SER A 63 -5.09 11.47 13.37
CA SER A 63 -5.91 11.07 12.20
C SER A 63 -5.21 10.12 11.24
N SER A 64 -3.87 10.11 11.18
CA SER A 64 -3.11 9.17 10.37
C SER A 64 -2.79 7.89 11.14
N ASP A 65 -2.68 6.78 10.43
CA ASP A 65 -2.10 5.55 10.95
C ASP A 65 -0.58 5.64 10.94
N VAL A 66 0.06 4.80 11.73
CA VAL A 66 1.48 4.49 11.65
C VAL A 66 1.59 3.14 10.95
N ASP A 67 2.07 3.14 9.72
CA ASP A 67 2.22 1.96 8.90
C ASP A 67 3.66 1.45 9.01
N LEU A 68 3.84 0.24 9.52
CA LEU A 68 5.13 -0.41 9.69
C LEU A 68 5.20 -1.69 8.85
N LEU A 69 6.39 -1.99 8.32
CA LEU A 69 6.73 -3.27 7.70
C LEU A 69 7.77 -3.96 8.57
N SER A 70 7.55 -5.21 8.90
CA SER A 70 8.53 -6.04 9.59
C SER A 70 8.96 -7.22 8.72
N ILE A 71 10.23 -7.58 8.78
CA ILE A 71 10.77 -8.79 8.17
C ILE A 71 11.27 -9.70 9.29
N GLY A 72 10.58 -10.84 9.47
CA GLY A 72 10.96 -11.84 10.46
C GLY A 72 10.51 -11.54 11.91
N LEU A 73 9.65 -10.55 12.15
CA LEU A 73 9.12 -10.26 13.47
C LEU A 73 7.95 -11.19 13.79
N PRO A 74 8.03 -12.02 14.84
CA PRO A 74 6.88 -12.80 15.28
C PRO A 74 5.79 -11.89 15.86
N ASP A 75 4.54 -12.32 15.77
CA ASP A 75 3.39 -11.65 16.37
C ASP A 75 3.23 -10.16 16.02
N ALA A 76 3.70 -9.75 14.83
CA ALA A 76 3.68 -8.36 14.37
C ALA A 76 2.30 -7.69 14.53
N ALA A 77 1.21 -8.39 14.22
CA ALA A 77 -0.14 -7.87 14.36
C ALA A 77 -0.52 -7.60 15.82
N ILE A 78 -0.10 -8.45 16.77
CA ILE A 78 -0.34 -8.28 18.20
C ILE A 78 0.43 -7.06 18.72
N LEU A 79 1.68 -6.90 18.26
CA LEU A 79 2.49 -5.72 18.61
C LEU A 79 1.85 -4.43 18.09
N GLY A 80 1.33 -4.44 16.86
CA GLY A 80 0.59 -3.31 16.30
C GLY A 80 -0.63 -2.92 17.14
N GLN A 81 -1.41 -3.90 17.61
CA GLN A 81 -2.54 -3.67 18.51
C GLN A 81 -2.12 -3.06 19.85
N ARG A 82 -1.03 -3.56 20.46
CA ARG A 82 -0.49 -3.02 21.72
C ARG A 82 -0.04 -1.56 21.56
N LEU A 83 0.66 -1.25 20.48
CA LEU A 83 1.08 0.13 20.18
C LEU A 83 -0.13 1.03 19.93
N SER A 84 -1.13 0.57 19.19
CA SER A 84 -2.37 1.31 18.97
C SER A 84 -3.06 1.66 20.30
N ALA A 85 -3.16 0.70 21.22
CA ALA A 85 -3.76 0.90 22.54
C ALA A 85 -2.93 1.86 23.42
N ARG A 86 -1.60 1.90 23.24
CA ARG A 86 -0.71 2.76 24.04
C ARG A 86 -0.74 4.22 23.59
N TYR A 87 -1.05 4.49 22.32
CA TYR A 87 -0.96 5.83 21.72
C TYR A 87 -2.31 6.38 21.20
N PRO A 88 -3.42 6.29 21.96
CA PRO A 88 -4.69 6.87 21.57
C PRO A 88 -4.54 8.39 21.42
N GLY A 89 -5.07 8.97 20.36
CA GLY A 89 -4.99 10.41 20.08
C GLY A 89 -3.64 10.89 19.51
N ARG A 90 -2.61 10.02 19.41
CA ARG A 90 -1.38 10.34 18.68
C ARG A 90 -1.44 9.87 17.23
N CYS A 91 -1.94 8.67 17.02
CA CYS A 91 -2.29 8.11 15.73
C CYS A 91 -3.69 7.47 15.79
N ARG A 92 -4.29 7.20 14.66
CA ARG A 92 -5.55 6.46 14.58
C ARG A 92 -5.35 4.98 14.92
N GLY A 93 -4.19 4.45 14.56
CA GLY A 93 -3.77 3.09 14.85
C GLY A 93 -2.34 2.84 14.37
N VAL A 94 -1.79 1.70 14.77
CA VAL A 94 -0.50 1.19 14.30
C VAL A 94 -0.75 -0.14 13.60
N GLU A 95 -0.39 -0.24 12.34
CA GLU A 95 -0.45 -1.48 11.56
C GLU A 95 0.98 -1.96 11.28
N ILE A 96 1.28 -3.21 11.62
CA ILE A 96 2.58 -3.83 11.30
C ILE A 96 2.33 -4.96 10.30
N ALA A 97 2.65 -4.70 9.04
CA ALA A 97 2.66 -5.72 8.01
C ALA A 97 3.85 -6.67 8.23
N ALA A 98 3.60 -7.97 8.20
CA ALA A 98 4.63 -8.98 8.34
C ALA A 98 5.07 -9.49 6.97
N ALA A 99 6.38 -9.56 6.74
CA ALA A 99 7.01 -10.18 5.60
C ALA A 99 8.11 -11.14 6.06
N THR A 100 8.51 -12.01 5.17
CA THR A 100 9.63 -12.95 5.34
C THR A 100 10.71 -12.65 4.31
N ALA A 101 11.93 -13.13 4.52
CA ALA A 101 13.00 -13.02 3.51
C ALA A 101 12.59 -13.67 2.16
N ALA A 102 11.74 -14.70 2.18
CA ALA A 102 11.27 -15.36 0.99
C ALA A 102 10.36 -14.47 0.12
N ASP A 103 9.66 -13.50 0.70
CA ASP A 103 8.78 -12.58 -0.04
C ASP A 103 9.60 -11.63 -0.96
N PHE A 104 10.88 -11.43 -0.65
CA PHE A 104 11.80 -10.60 -1.42
C PHE A 104 12.73 -11.43 -2.32
N ALA A 105 12.68 -12.75 -2.21
CA ALA A 105 13.58 -13.62 -2.95
C ALA A 105 13.00 -14.01 -4.31
N GLY A 106 13.90 -14.21 -5.30
CA GLY A 106 13.54 -14.71 -6.63
C GLY A 106 13.15 -13.62 -7.62
N ASP A 107 12.70 -14.06 -8.79
CA ASP A 107 12.53 -13.22 -9.99
C ASP A 107 11.06 -12.98 -10.36
N SER A 108 10.12 -13.36 -9.49
CA SER A 108 8.70 -13.11 -9.74
C SER A 108 8.37 -11.62 -9.69
N ASP A 109 7.36 -11.19 -10.44
CA ASP A 109 6.87 -9.81 -10.37
C ASP A 109 6.46 -9.42 -8.92
N ALA A 110 5.95 -10.36 -8.15
CA ALA A 110 5.61 -10.11 -6.74
C ALA A 110 6.86 -9.83 -5.89
N ALA A 111 7.91 -10.64 -6.00
CA ALA A 111 9.17 -10.40 -5.27
C ALA A 111 9.82 -9.07 -5.73
N TYR A 112 9.83 -8.80 -7.02
CA TYR A 112 10.30 -7.53 -7.56
C TYR A 112 9.53 -6.34 -6.99
N GLY A 113 8.19 -6.42 -6.92
CA GLY A 113 7.35 -5.36 -6.33
C GLY A 113 7.61 -5.15 -4.84
N TYR A 114 7.87 -6.22 -4.08
CA TYR A 114 8.31 -6.10 -2.68
C TYR A 114 9.66 -5.39 -2.56
N GLN A 115 10.63 -5.70 -3.43
CA GLN A 115 11.93 -5.02 -3.45
C GLN A 115 11.78 -3.53 -3.80
N VAL A 116 10.96 -3.20 -4.82
CA VAL A 116 10.62 -1.81 -5.19
C VAL A 116 10.00 -1.08 -3.99
N PHE A 117 9.03 -1.71 -3.31
CA PHE A 117 8.38 -1.14 -2.14
C PHE A 117 9.38 -0.88 -1.00
N LEU A 118 10.20 -1.88 -0.69
CA LEU A 118 11.20 -1.77 0.37
C LEU A 118 12.20 -0.65 0.09
N ARG A 119 12.67 -0.56 -1.16
CA ARG A 119 13.71 0.40 -1.56
C ARG A 119 13.23 1.84 -1.63
N HIS A 120 12.00 2.07 -2.13
CA HIS A 120 11.54 3.42 -2.46
C HIS A 120 10.50 3.99 -1.48
N TYR A 121 9.79 3.13 -0.74
CA TYR A 121 8.68 3.56 0.12
C TYR A 121 8.92 3.35 1.61
N CYS A 122 9.92 2.53 1.96
CA CYS A 122 10.18 2.16 3.34
C CYS A 122 11.41 2.89 3.88
N VAL A 123 11.31 3.39 5.11
CA VAL A 123 12.42 3.99 5.87
C VAL A 123 12.83 3.01 6.95
N HIS A 124 14.08 2.57 6.92
CA HIS A 124 14.64 1.64 7.90
C HIS A 124 14.69 2.24 9.29
N LEU A 125 14.31 1.46 10.30
CA LEU A 125 14.29 1.86 11.71
C LEU A 125 15.27 1.05 12.57
N VAL A 126 15.27 -0.28 12.43
CA VAL A 126 16.12 -1.18 13.24
C VAL A 126 16.25 -2.56 12.58
N GLY A 127 17.29 -3.29 12.96
CA GLY A 127 17.64 -4.64 12.49
C GLY A 127 18.47 -4.64 11.22
N PRO A 128 18.68 -5.81 10.59
CA PRO A 128 19.33 -5.89 9.28
C PRO A 128 18.60 -5.05 8.24
N ASP A 129 19.34 -4.42 7.34
CA ASP A 129 18.73 -3.58 6.29
C ASP A 129 18.94 -4.16 4.88
N PRO A 130 18.12 -5.12 4.44
CA PRO A 130 18.20 -5.62 3.08
C PRO A 130 17.92 -4.55 2.00
N SER A 131 17.26 -3.43 2.33
CA SER A 131 17.03 -2.36 1.36
C SER A 131 18.31 -1.64 0.92
N ALA A 132 19.32 -1.62 1.77
CA ALA A 132 20.61 -0.95 1.48
C ALA A 132 21.33 -1.58 0.28
N ALA A 133 21.15 -2.88 0.04
CA ALA A 133 21.75 -3.61 -1.08
C ALA A 133 20.91 -3.53 -2.38
N LEU A 134 19.69 -3.01 -2.33
CA LEU A 134 18.81 -2.92 -3.50
C LEU A 134 19.17 -1.69 -4.35
N PRO A 135 19.18 -1.83 -5.70
CA PRO A 135 19.36 -0.68 -6.59
C PRO A 135 18.14 0.25 -6.53
N ALA A 136 18.28 1.46 -7.06
CA ALA A 136 17.11 2.24 -7.44
C ALA A 136 16.40 1.54 -8.61
N PHE A 137 15.08 1.42 -8.54
CA PHE A 137 14.29 0.71 -9.54
C PHE A 137 13.67 1.67 -10.55
N PRO A 138 13.61 1.30 -11.84
CA PRO A 138 12.97 2.11 -12.86
C PRO A 138 11.45 2.17 -12.65
N ALA A 139 10.84 3.29 -13.09
CA ALA A 139 9.39 3.46 -13.11
C ALA A 139 8.81 2.80 -14.38
N ASP A 140 8.89 1.48 -14.45
CA ASP A 140 8.54 0.70 -15.65
C ASP A 140 7.33 -0.24 -15.44
N ALA A 141 6.97 -0.94 -16.51
CA ALA A 141 5.87 -1.89 -16.49
C ALA A 141 6.09 -3.05 -15.49
N ARG A 142 7.35 -3.47 -15.26
CA ARG A 142 7.66 -4.53 -14.29
C ARG A 142 7.40 -4.05 -12.86
N ALA A 143 7.85 -2.83 -12.53
CA ALA A 143 7.56 -2.22 -11.23
C ALA A 143 6.05 -2.06 -11.01
N ALA A 144 5.30 -1.59 -12.03
CA ALA A 144 3.86 -1.46 -11.95
C ALA A 144 3.14 -2.81 -11.74
N ARG A 145 3.56 -3.87 -12.46
CA ARG A 145 3.04 -5.23 -12.24
C ARG A 145 3.42 -5.78 -10.87
N GLY A 146 4.64 -5.54 -10.43
CA GLY A 146 5.15 -6.00 -9.15
C GLY A 146 4.36 -5.44 -7.96
N PHE A 147 4.02 -4.16 -7.98
CA PHE A 147 3.14 -3.55 -6.97
C PHE A 147 1.75 -4.20 -6.90
N ASN A 148 1.30 -4.84 -7.98
CA ASN A 148 -0.05 -5.37 -8.16
C ASN A 148 -0.08 -6.80 -8.67
N GLY A 149 1.05 -7.47 -8.79
CA GLY A 149 1.16 -8.84 -9.33
C GLY A 149 0.34 -9.88 -8.55
N ASP A 150 0.01 -9.59 -7.30
CA ASP A 150 -0.82 -10.41 -6.44
C ASP A 150 -2.34 -10.10 -6.53
N LEU A 151 -2.76 -9.12 -7.34
CA LEU A 151 -4.16 -8.66 -7.40
C LEU A 151 -5.15 -9.79 -7.73
N GLY A 152 -4.80 -10.68 -8.64
CA GLY A 152 -5.62 -11.85 -8.96
C GLY A 152 -5.79 -12.81 -7.78
N ARG A 153 -4.73 -13.00 -6.99
CA ARG A 153 -4.78 -13.80 -5.75
C ARG A 153 -5.65 -13.13 -4.69
N HIS A 154 -5.51 -11.81 -4.52
CA HIS A 154 -6.37 -11.03 -3.62
C HIS A 154 -7.83 -11.11 -4.03
N HIS A 155 -8.14 -10.96 -5.31
CA HIS A 155 -9.51 -11.03 -5.82
C HIS A 155 -10.16 -12.39 -5.50
N ARG A 156 -9.45 -13.51 -5.69
CA ARG A 156 -9.95 -14.84 -5.29
C ARG A 156 -10.21 -14.92 -3.78
N ARG A 157 -9.30 -14.41 -2.95
CA ARG A 157 -9.47 -14.36 -1.49
C ARG A 157 -10.66 -13.52 -1.06
N TRP A 158 -10.88 -12.37 -1.69
CA TRP A 158 -12.02 -11.51 -1.38
C TRP A 158 -13.35 -12.19 -1.70
N ARG A 159 -13.42 -12.87 -2.84
CA ARG A 159 -14.62 -13.66 -3.18
C ARG A 159 -14.88 -14.76 -2.15
N GLN A 160 -13.88 -15.53 -1.81
CA GLN A 160 -13.99 -16.58 -0.79
C GLN A 160 -14.38 -16.01 0.58
N GLY A 161 -13.78 -14.88 0.99
CA GLY A 161 -14.11 -14.21 2.25
C GLY A 161 -15.55 -13.70 2.31
N LEU A 162 -16.12 -13.28 1.17
CA LEU A 162 -17.53 -12.92 1.06
C LEU A 162 -18.46 -14.14 1.16
N GLU A 163 -18.10 -15.24 0.53
CA GLU A 163 -18.86 -16.47 0.53
C GLU A 163 -18.89 -17.12 1.93
N SER A 164 -17.75 -17.16 2.61
CA SER A 164 -17.60 -17.81 3.92
C SER A 164 -17.99 -16.94 5.12
N ALA A 165 -18.29 -15.65 4.91
CA ALA A 165 -18.57 -14.68 5.96
C ALA A 165 -17.51 -14.58 7.09
N THR A 166 -16.27 -15.01 6.81
CA THR A 166 -15.17 -15.08 7.80
C THR A 166 -14.51 -13.74 8.07
N GLN A 167 -14.78 -12.72 7.26
CA GLN A 167 -14.23 -11.37 7.45
C GLN A 167 -15.35 -10.35 7.52
N ALA A 168 -15.11 -9.26 8.28
CA ALA A 168 -16.00 -8.12 8.30
C ALA A 168 -16.11 -7.53 6.88
N ALA A 169 -17.31 -7.53 6.32
CA ALA A 169 -17.54 -7.19 4.92
C ALA A 169 -17.07 -5.77 4.59
N ASP A 170 -17.28 -4.81 5.50
CA ASP A 170 -16.88 -3.41 5.33
C ASP A 170 -15.37 -3.25 5.14
N LEU A 171 -14.56 -3.92 5.98
CA LEU A 171 -13.10 -3.90 5.86
C LEU A 171 -12.61 -4.55 4.56
N LEU A 172 -13.27 -5.62 4.13
CA LEU A 172 -12.94 -6.30 2.89
C LEU A 172 -13.20 -5.40 1.68
N GLY A 173 -14.33 -4.67 1.67
CA GLY A 173 -14.67 -3.73 0.60
C GLY A 173 -13.67 -2.58 0.46
N VAL A 174 -13.28 -1.98 1.58
CA VAL A 174 -12.25 -0.92 1.59
C VAL A 174 -10.91 -1.43 1.06
N ARG A 175 -10.48 -2.62 1.49
CA ARG A 175 -9.22 -3.25 1.03
C ARG A 175 -9.26 -3.56 -0.47
N ALA A 176 -10.37 -4.15 -0.95
CA ALA A 176 -10.56 -4.47 -2.36
C ALA A 176 -10.52 -3.20 -3.22
N ALA A 177 -11.23 -2.16 -2.83
CA ALA A 177 -11.23 -0.89 -3.55
C ALA A 177 -9.84 -0.26 -3.59
N ARG A 178 -9.15 -0.16 -2.44
CA ARG A 178 -7.81 0.44 -2.36
C ARG A 178 -6.78 -0.29 -3.20
N LYS A 179 -6.74 -1.62 -3.13
CA LYS A 179 -5.76 -2.42 -3.87
C LYS A 179 -6.04 -2.37 -5.38
N THR A 180 -7.33 -2.42 -5.80
CA THR A 180 -7.69 -2.28 -7.22
C THR A 180 -7.28 -0.92 -7.77
N LEU A 181 -7.53 0.17 -7.02
CA LEU A 181 -7.16 1.51 -7.47
C LEU A 181 -5.64 1.74 -7.50
N LEU A 182 -4.89 1.04 -6.65
CA LEU A 182 -3.43 1.05 -6.74
C LEU A 182 -2.95 0.36 -8.03
N ALA A 183 -3.62 -0.73 -8.46
CA ALA A 183 -3.35 -1.35 -9.75
C ALA A 183 -3.62 -0.39 -10.92
N VAL A 184 -4.73 0.34 -10.85
CA VAL A 184 -5.05 1.36 -11.85
C VAL A 184 -3.98 2.47 -11.88
N ALA A 185 -3.46 2.87 -10.72
CA ALA A 185 -2.36 3.84 -10.67
C ALA A 185 -1.09 3.33 -11.37
N GLY A 186 -0.78 2.04 -11.24
CA GLY A 186 0.30 1.40 -12.01
C GLY A 186 0.05 1.44 -13.53
N LEU A 187 -1.17 1.19 -13.99
CA LEU A 187 -1.53 1.29 -15.41
C LEU A 187 -1.36 2.71 -15.93
N VAL A 188 -1.84 3.71 -15.19
CA VAL A 188 -1.63 5.13 -15.54
C VAL A 188 -0.14 5.47 -15.59
N SER A 189 0.64 4.98 -14.62
CA SER A 189 2.08 5.23 -14.58
C SER A 189 2.78 4.72 -15.84
N VAL A 190 2.43 3.52 -16.30
CA VAL A 190 2.99 2.93 -17.53
C VAL A 190 2.53 3.70 -18.78
N HIS A 191 1.23 3.99 -18.87
CA HIS A 191 0.66 4.65 -20.04
C HIS A 191 1.20 6.08 -20.22
N ASP A 192 1.29 6.84 -19.14
CA ASP A 192 1.70 8.25 -19.17
C ASP A 192 3.22 8.43 -18.97
N HIS A 193 4.00 7.35 -18.86
CA HIS A 193 5.43 7.38 -18.53
C HIS A 193 5.72 8.20 -17.28
N THR A 194 4.90 8.01 -16.23
CA THR A 194 5.01 8.69 -14.95
C THR A 194 5.09 7.64 -13.83
N TRP A 195 5.04 8.10 -12.58
CA TRP A 195 4.89 7.20 -11.45
C TRP A 195 3.96 7.83 -10.42
N THR A 196 2.92 7.08 -10.01
CA THR A 196 1.99 7.56 -9.00
C THR A 196 1.30 6.42 -8.27
N THR A 197 1.04 6.60 -6.97
CA THR A 197 0.14 5.78 -6.15
C THR A 197 -1.13 6.56 -5.75
N ASP A 198 -1.30 7.78 -6.24
CA ASP A 198 -2.49 8.61 -6.01
C ASP A 198 -3.71 8.02 -6.73
N ARG A 199 -4.61 7.43 -5.94
CA ARG A 199 -5.82 6.76 -6.42
C ARG A 199 -6.79 7.72 -7.11
N ALA A 200 -6.92 8.95 -6.61
CA ALA A 200 -7.83 9.93 -7.20
C ALA A 200 -7.32 10.41 -8.56
N ARG A 201 -6.02 10.68 -8.69
CA ARG A 201 -5.37 11.00 -9.96
C ARG A 201 -5.52 9.84 -10.95
N ALA A 202 -5.27 8.63 -10.49
CA ALA A 202 -5.38 7.42 -11.32
C ALA A 202 -6.81 7.21 -11.83
N VAL A 203 -7.82 7.38 -10.98
CA VAL A 203 -9.23 7.27 -11.39
C VAL A 203 -9.58 8.30 -12.45
N ARG A 204 -9.23 9.57 -12.25
CA ARG A 204 -9.48 10.62 -13.25
C ARG A 204 -8.87 10.25 -14.58
N ARG A 205 -7.56 9.95 -14.58
CA ARG A 205 -6.82 9.69 -15.82
C ARG A 205 -7.30 8.42 -16.54
N TRP A 206 -7.51 7.32 -15.80
CA TRP A 206 -7.97 6.07 -16.43
C TRP A 206 -9.42 6.16 -16.92
N SER A 207 -10.27 6.98 -16.28
CA SER A 207 -11.63 7.25 -16.78
C SER A 207 -11.64 8.03 -18.10
N GLU A 208 -10.61 8.84 -18.37
CA GLU A 208 -10.44 9.51 -19.67
C GLU A 208 -10.03 8.52 -20.77
N LEU A 209 -9.12 7.58 -20.43
CA LEU A 209 -8.61 6.57 -21.35
C LEU A 209 -9.65 5.46 -21.62
N GLU A 210 -10.38 5.07 -20.57
CA GLU A 210 -11.38 3.99 -20.61
C GLU A 210 -12.72 4.47 -20.06
N PRO A 211 -13.48 5.28 -20.82
CA PRO A 211 -14.74 5.87 -20.34
C PRO A 211 -15.79 4.84 -19.88
N SER A 212 -15.73 3.62 -20.43
CA SER A 212 -16.61 2.51 -20.05
C SER A 212 -16.42 2.06 -18.59
N LEU A 213 -15.28 2.35 -17.98
CA LEU A 213 -14.95 2.02 -16.60
C LEU A 213 -15.20 3.18 -15.63
N ALA A 214 -15.46 4.39 -16.10
CA ALA A 214 -15.50 5.60 -15.28
C ALA A 214 -16.45 5.48 -14.06
N ALA A 215 -17.67 4.98 -14.26
CA ALA A 215 -18.64 4.80 -13.18
C ALA A 215 -18.19 3.77 -12.13
N ARG A 216 -17.49 2.69 -12.55
CA ARG A 216 -16.95 1.68 -11.63
C ARG A 216 -15.79 2.22 -10.83
N LEU A 217 -14.88 2.93 -11.49
CA LEU A 217 -13.72 3.56 -10.85
C LEU A 217 -14.15 4.61 -9.81
N ALA A 218 -15.14 5.44 -10.13
CA ALA A 218 -15.70 6.42 -9.21
C ALA A 218 -16.33 5.74 -7.97
N ARG A 219 -17.06 4.63 -8.14
CA ARG A 219 -17.57 3.85 -7.00
C ARG A 219 -16.45 3.28 -6.15
N LEU A 220 -15.44 2.64 -6.75
CA LEU A 220 -14.29 2.12 -6.02
C LEU A 220 -13.58 3.23 -5.24
N LEU A 221 -13.41 4.42 -5.83
CA LEU A 221 -12.81 5.55 -5.13
C LEU A 221 -13.64 5.99 -3.92
N SER A 222 -14.97 5.99 -4.06
CA SER A 222 -15.85 6.31 -2.93
C SER A 222 -15.74 5.30 -1.79
N TRP A 223 -15.50 4.02 -2.08
CA TRP A 223 -15.36 2.95 -1.08
C TRP A 223 -13.94 2.84 -0.50
N ALA A 224 -12.95 3.41 -1.16
CA ALA A 224 -11.57 3.43 -0.63
C ALA A 224 -11.43 4.32 0.62
N LYS A 225 -12.42 5.13 0.97
CA LYS A 225 -12.43 6.04 2.12
C LYS A 225 -12.64 5.27 3.42
N PRO A 226 -11.83 5.53 4.47
CA PRO A 226 -11.90 4.77 5.73
C PRO A 226 -13.17 5.02 6.54
N GLU A 227 -13.83 6.16 6.33
CA GLU A 227 -15.06 6.54 7.02
C GLU A 227 -16.30 5.80 6.48
N ARG A 228 -16.17 5.19 5.31
CA ARG A 228 -17.28 4.51 4.68
C ARG A 228 -17.36 3.07 5.18
N ARG A 229 -18.56 2.69 5.62
CA ARG A 229 -18.91 1.30 5.96
C ARG A 229 -19.86 0.77 4.91
N PRO A 230 -19.34 0.19 3.81
CA PRO A 230 -20.17 -0.34 2.75
C PRO A 230 -21.04 -1.50 3.26
N SER A 231 -22.25 -1.62 2.74
CA SER A 231 -23.07 -2.80 2.96
C SER A 231 -22.44 -4.04 2.32
N ARG A 232 -22.91 -5.25 2.68
CA ARG A 232 -22.44 -6.48 2.04
C ARG A 232 -22.63 -6.47 0.52
N GLU A 233 -23.72 -5.90 0.06
CA GLU A 233 -24.00 -5.74 -1.37
C GLU A 233 -23.01 -4.79 -2.05
N ASP A 234 -22.68 -3.66 -1.40
CA ASP A 234 -21.65 -2.73 -1.89
C ASP A 234 -20.30 -3.41 -2.02
N VAL A 235 -19.94 -4.27 -1.05
CA VAL A 235 -18.68 -5.02 -1.07
C VAL A 235 -18.67 -6.05 -2.21
N GLN A 236 -19.79 -6.76 -2.44
CA GLN A 236 -19.92 -7.67 -3.57
C GLN A 236 -19.73 -6.94 -4.89
N ARG A 237 -20.32 -5.75 -5.03
CA ARG A 237 -20.13 -4.88 -6.22
C ARG A 237 -18.66 -4.42 -6.33
N ALA A 238 -18.02 -4.00 -5.24
CA ALA A 238 -16.63 -3.59 -5.26
C ALA A 238 -15.68 -4.70 -5.74
N VAL A 239 -15.89 -5.92 -5.27
CA VAL A 239 -15.14 -7.08 -5.70
C VAL A 239 -15.40 -7.43 -7.15
N ALA A 240 -16.67 -7.34 -7.61
CA ALA A 240 -17.03 -7.56 -9.01
C ALA A 240 -16.43 -6.50 -9.94
N ASP A 241 -16.54 -5.22 -9.58
CA ASP A 241 -15.97 -4.10 -10.34
C ASP A 241 -14.44 -4.21 -10.42
N GLY A 242 -13.78 -4.57 -9.31
CA GLY A 242 -12.34 -4.83 -9.27
C GLY A 242 -11.93 -5.94 -10.24
N GLY A 243 -12.70 -7.03 -10.31
CA GLY A 243 -12.46 -8.11 -11.26
C GLY A 243 -12.60 -7.69 -12.72
N ILE A 244 -13.49 -6.77 -13.05
CA ILE A 244 -13.64 -6.23 -14.39
C ILE A 244 -12.44 -5.34 -14.75
N VAL A 245 -12.07 -4.44 -13.86
CA VAL A 245 -10.89 -3.55 -14.06
C VAL A 245 -9.63 -4.37 -14.30
N VAL A 246 -9.41 -5.43 -13.51
CA VAL A 246 -8.25 -6.32 -13.66
C VAL A 246 -8.20 -6.97 -15.03
N ARG A 247 -9.32 -7.50 -15.52
CA ARG A 247 -9.38 -8.16 -16.84
C ARG A 247 -9.16 -7.19 -17.99
N SER A 248 -9.73 -5.99 -17.91
CA SER A 248 -9.53 -4.96 -18.95
C SER A 248 -8.07 -4.51 -19.02
N SER A 249 -7.38 -4.46 -17.87
CA SER A 249 -5.98 -4.05 -17.81
C SER A 249 -5.01 -5.10 -18.40
N THR A 250 -5.32 -6.39 -18.27
CA THR A 250 -4.51 -7.45 -18.87
C THR A 250 -4.68 -7.54 -20.39
N ALA A 251 -5.83 -7.14 -20.92
CA ALA A 251 -6.08 -7.09 -22.36
C ALA A 251 -5.38 -5.90 -23.06
N SER A 252 -5.15 -4.79 -22.36
CA SER A 252 -4.48 -3.59 -22.91
C SER A 252 -2.95 -3.66 -22.83
N ALA A 253 -2.38 -4.64 -22.12
CA ALA A 253 -0.95 -4.82 -21.93
C ALA A 253 -0.34 -5.97 -22.79
N ALA A 254 -1.16 -6.62 -23.62
CA ALA A 254 -0.80 -7.63 -24.60
C ALA A 254 -0.79 -7.04 -26.02
#